data_3098030e2b7592b8d39691a305bcc8fb
#
_entry.id   3098030e2b7592b8d39691a305bcc8fb
#
_cell.length_a   1.000
_cell.length_b   1.000
_cell.length_c   1.000
_cell.angle_alpha   90.00
_cell.angle_beta   90.00
_cell.angle_gamma   90.00
#
_symmetry.space_group_name_H-M   'P 1'
#
loop_
_entity.id
_entity.type
_entity.pdbx_description
1 polymer ?
#
loop_
_entity_poly.entity_id
_entity_poly.type
_entity_poly.pdbx_seq_one_letter_code
_entity_poly.pdbx_strand_id
1 'polypeptide(L)'
;PMHLLTFLDNHDTNRFSSTPEQAKDLRRYQQALTLLLTLRGIPQLYYGDEIGMAANHDKGDGAMRANFPGGFADGQPNAFTAEGRDSLQTAYFDFTRRLLQWRKGNTALSEGKLTQFTVQNGVYVYARTSKDRHVVVIINGKKDTRTLNLSHYSEVFPSKTAYDVFSQQPMSWDKEVSLEPRGIMILDFLK
;
A
#
# COMPACT_ATOMS: atom_id res chain seq x y z
N PRO A 1 -9.09 15.23 -8.43
CA PRO A 1 -9.53 15.97 -7.26
C PRO A 1 -8.80 15.51 -6.01
N MET A 2 -8.22 16.46 -5.25
CA MET A 2 -7.48 16.15 -4.01
C MET A 2 -8.39 15.86 -2.82
N HIS A 3 -9.67 16.19 -2.95
CA HIS A 3 -10.65 16.13 -1.85
C HIS A 3 -11.72 15.05 -2.01
N LEU A 4 -11.54 14.10 -2.92
CA LEU A 4 -12.41 12.94 -3.00
C LEU A 4 -11.93 11.86 -2.04
N LEU A 5 -12.89 11.28 -1.33
CA LEU A 5 -12.66 10.08 -0.53
C LEU A 5 -12.33 8.91 -1.46
N THR A 6 -11.28 8.18 -1.12
CA THR A 6 -10.84 6.97 -1.84
C THR A 6 -10.74 5.82 -0.85
N PHE A 7 -11.15 4.63 -1.26
CA PHE A 7 -11.13 3.43 -0.41
C PHE A 7 -10.96 2.17 -1.26
N LEU A 8 -10.56 1.08 -0.65
CA LEU A 8 -10.52 -0.25 -1.27
C LEU A 8 -11.87 -0.95 -1.08
N ASP A 9 -12.48 -0.75 0.08
CA ASP A 9 -13.76 -1.30 0.49
C ASP A 9 -14.40 -0.45 1.61
N ASN A 10 -15.60 -0.81 2.00
CA ASN A 10 -16.34 -0.21 3.10
C ASN A 10 -17.41 -1.19 3.63
N HIS A 11 -18.30 -0.74 4.52
CA HIS A 11 -19.36 -1.54 5.11
C HIS A 11 -20.48 -1.97 4.14
N ASP A 12 -20.54 -1.37 2.94
CA ASP A 12 -21.55 -1.62 1.91
C ASP A 12 -20.99 -2.35 0.68
N THR A 13 -19.69 -2.65 0.67
CA THR A 13 -19.06 -3.39 -0.43
C THR A 13 -18.45 -4.68 0.10
N ASN A 14 -18.15 -5.63 -0.78
CA ASN A 14 -17.29 -6.74 -0.39
C ASN A 14 -15.98 -6.20 0.20
N ARG A 15 -15.46 -6.87 1.25
CA ARG A 15 -14.13 -6.54 1.73
C ARG A 15 -13.11 -6.70 0.61
N PHE A 16 -12.02 -5.96 0.67
CA PHE A 16 -10.94 -6.06 -0.30
C PHE A 16 -10.47 -7.50 -0.48
N SER A 17 -10.37 -8.26 0.59
CA SER A 17 -10.26 -9.71 0.57
C SER A 17 -11.64 -10.32 0.73
N SER A 18 -12.30 -10.66 -0.39
CA SER A 18 -13.65 -11.22 -0.35
C SER A 18 -13.72 -12.70 0.06
N THR A 19 -12.57 -13.39 0.06
CA THR A 19 -12.43 -14.77 0.55
C THR A 19 -11.18 -14.93 1.42
N PRO A 20 -11.13 -15.96 2.32
CA PRO A 20 -9.92 -16.26 3.09
C PRO A 20 -8.69 -16.55 2.21
N GLU A 21 -8.87 -17.14 1.02
CA GLU A 21 -7.77 -17.38 0.07
C GLU A 21 -7.19 -16.09 -0.47
N GLN A 22 -8.04 -15.09 -0.76
CA GLN A 22 -7.58 -13.77 -1.17
C GLN A 22 -6.85 -13.05 -0.04
N ALA A 23 -7.26 -13.27 1.21
CA ALA A 23 -6.57 -12.71 2.38
C ALA A 23 -5.16 -13.30 2.58
N LYS A 24 -4.87 -14.49 2.06
CA LYS A 24 -3.50 -15.04 2.07
C LYS A 24 -2.55 -14.35 1.10
N ASP A 25 -3.08 -13.60 0.13
CA ASP A 25 -2.27 -12.86 -0.85
C ASP A 25 -1.86 -11.48 -0.30
N LEU A 26 -0.91 -11.49 0.62
CA LEU A 26 -0.37 -10.27 1.25
C LEU A 26 0.16 -9.27 0.20
N ARG A 27 0.79 -9.76 -0.89
CA ARG A 27 1.31 -8.87 -1.94
C ARG A 27 0.22 -8.10 -2.66
N ARG A 28 -0.94 -8.71 -2.90
CA ARG A 28 -2.10 -8.03 -3.47
C ARG A 28 -2.56 -6.88 -2.57
N TYR A 29 -2.65 -7.13 -1.27
CA TYR A 29 -2.99 -6.10 -0.29
C TYR A 29 -1.94 -4.98 -0.25
N GLN A 30 -0.67 -5.32 -0.20
CA GLN A 30 0.43 -4.35 -0.16
C GLN A 30 0.40 -3.41 -1.38
N GLN A 31 0.16 -3.95 -2.58
CA GLN A 31 0.01 -3.13 -3.79
C GLN A 31 -1.20 -2.21 -3.72
N ALA A 32 -2.35 -2.72 -3.32
CA ALA A 32 -3.58 -1.94 -3.23
C ALA A 32 -3.50 -0.85 -2.16
N LEU A 33 -2.97 -1.18 -0.97
CA LEU A 33 -2.79 -0.19 0.10
C LEU A 33 -1.76 0.88 -0.29
N THR A 34 -0.69 0.50 -1.00
CA THR A 34 0.27 1.46 -1.54
C THR A 34 -0.43 2.45 -2.48
N LEU A 35 -1.22 1.97 -3.43
CA LEU A 35 -2.00 2.82 -4.33
C LEU A 35 -2.96 3.72 -3.56
N LEU A 36 -3.73 3.16 -2.63
CA LEU A 36 -4.68 3.91 -1.81
C LEU A 36 -4.01 5.06 -1.05
N LEU A 37 -2.87 4.79 -0.42
CA LEU A 37 -2.20 5.75 0.46
C LEU A 37 -1.24 6.71 -0.26
N THR A 38 -0.92 6.49 -1.53
CA THR A 38 0.05 7.33 -2.24
C THR A 38 -0.52 8.04 -3.48
N LEU A 39 -1.63 7.59 -4.04
CA LEU A 39 -2.34 8.32 -5.09
C LEU A 39 -3.08 9.55 -4.51
N ARG A 40 -3.76 10.29 -5.38
CA ARG A 40 -4.58 11.45 -4.99
C ARG A 40 -5.84 11.03 -4.27
N GLY A 41 -6.29 11.85 -3.33
CA GLY A 41 -7.54 11.67 -2.59
C GLY A 41 -7.32 11.64 -1.08
N ILE A 42 -8.40 11.51 -0.35
CA ILE A 42 -8.42 11.29 1.09
C ILE A 42 -8.62 9.79 1.31
N PRO A 43 -7.58 9.05 1.68
CA PRO A 43 -7.70 7.60 1.83
C PRO A 43 -8.52 7.25 3.06
N GLN A 44 -9.48 6.37 2.88
CA GLN A 44 -10.24 5.72 3.94
C GLN A 44 -9.83 4.26 4.00
N LEU A 45 -9.42 3.80 5.17
CA LEU A 45 -9.16 2.40 5.47
C LEU A 45 -10.34 1.85 6.27
N TYR A 46 -10.93 0.75 5.82
CA TYR A 46 -11.99 0.08 6.56
C TYR A 46 -11.37 -0.80 7.65
N TYR A 47 -11.97 -0.79 8.84
CA TYR A 47 -11.43 -1.58 9.98
C TYR A 47 -11.34 -3.06 9.63
N GLY A 48 -10.25 -3.69 10.06
CA GLY A 48 -9.97 -5.11 9.79
C GLY A 48 -9.16 -5.36 8.53
N ASP A 49 -9.04 -4.40 7.61
CA ASP A 49 -8.13 -4.52 6.47
C ASP A 49 -6.68 -4.65 6.93
N GLU A 50 -6.33 -3.93 8.00
CA GLU A 50 -5.01 -3.95 8.62
C GLU A 50 -4.61 -5.30 9.24
N ILE A 51 -5.53 -6.26 9.31
CA ILE A 51 -5.27 -7.64 9.74
C ILE A 51 -5.77 -8.68 8.72
N GLY A 52 -6.18 -8.23 7.53
CA GLY A 52 -6.61 -9.10 6.46
C GLY A 52 -7.99 -9.77 6.67
N MET A 53 -8.93 -9.12 7.37
CA MET A 53 -10.29 -9.64 7.49
C MET A 53 -10.92 -9.83 6.10
N ALA A 54 -11.59 -10.96 5.90
CA ALA A 54 -12.19 -11.34 4.64
C ALA A 54 -13.70 -11.57 4.77
N ALA A 55 -14.47 -10.99 3.85
CA ALA A 55 -15.91 -11.23 3.76
C ALA A 55 -16.48 -10.80 2.39
N ASN A 56 -17.63 -11.37 2.02
CA ASN A 56 -18.39 -10.98 0.85
C ASN A 56 -19.89 -10.93 1.16
N HIS A 57 -20.67 -10.28 0.28
CA HIS A 57 -22.11 -10.11 0.43
C HIS A 57 -22.92 -11.39 0.38
N ASP A 58 -22.37 -12.51 -0.15
CA ASP A 58 -23.08 -13.77 -0.21
C ASP A 58 -23.45 -14.29 1.19
N LYS A 59 -22.74 -13.79 2.22
CA LYS A 59 -22.98 -14.11 3.64
C LYS A 59 -23.78 -13.01 4.37
N GLY A 60 -24.30 -12.05 3.64
CA GLY A 60 -25.09 -10.92 4.16
C GLY A 60 -24.24 -9.80 4.80
N ASP A 61 -24.89 -8.69 5.10
CA ASP A 61 -24.27 -7.47 5.65
C ASP A 61 -23.53 -7.71 6.96
N GLY A 62 -24.03 -8.59 7.81
CA GLY A 62 -23.41 -8.94 9.09
C GLY A 62 -21.99 -9.52 8.93
N ALA A 63 -21.72 -10.22 7.82
CA ALA A 63 -20.39 -10.73 7.54
C ALA A 63 -19.40 -9.59 7.18
N MET A 64 -19.88 -8.57 6.42
CA MET A 64 -19.07 -7.41 6.09
C MET A 64 -18.71 -6.59 7.33
N ARG A 65 -19.62 -6.55 8.31
CA ARG A 65 -19.57 -5.75 9.53
C ARG A 65 -19.23 -6.61 10.77
N ALA A 66 -18.62 -7.78 10.57
CA ALA A 66 -18.20 -8.66 11.65
C ALA A 66 -17.28 -7.91 12.65
N ASN A 67 -17.38 -8.26 13.93
CA ASN A 67 -16.54 -7.68 14.95
C ASN A 67 -15.06 -7.86 14.64
N PHE A 68 -14.25 -6.85 14.98
CA PHE A 68 -12.81 -7.00 14.98
C PHE A 68 -12.43 -8.08 16.02
N PRO A 69 -11.53 -9.03 15.71
CA PRO A 69 -11.18 -10.11 16.62
C PRO A 69 -10.54 -9.57 17.92
N GLY A 70 -11.19 -9.79 19.04
CA GLY A 70 -10.69 -9.40 20.36
C GLY A 70 -11.46 -8.24 21.01
N GLY A 71 -10.97 -7.81 22.17
CA GLY A 71 -11.59 -6.75 22.98
C GLY A 71 -12.74 -7.24 23.87
N PHE A 72 -13.05 -8.54 23.87
CA PHE A 72 -14.07 -9.17 24.72
C PHE A 72 -13.42 -10.04 25.82
N ALA A 73 -14.16 -10.29 26.88
CA ALA A 73 -13.67 -11.05 28.06
C ALA A 73 -13.62 -12.57 27.86
N ASP A 74 -14.03 -13.07 26.70
CA ASP A 74 -14.24 -14.52 26.42
C ASP A 74 -12.98 -15.30 26.03
N GLY A 75 -11.80 -14.67 26.16
CA GLY A 75 -10.51 -15.32 25.90
C GLY A 75 -10.21 -15.65 24.43
N GLN A 76 -10.98 -15.12 23.50
CA GLN A 76 -10.69 -15.28 22.07
C GLN A 76 -9.39 -14.57 21.67
N PRO A 77 -8.72 -14.99 20.58
CA PRO A 77 -7.53 -14.27 20.10
C PRO A 77 -7.81 -12.78 19.98
N ASN A 78 -6.94 -11.96 20.56
CA ASN A 78 -7.11 -10.51 20.60
C ASN A 78 -6.17 -9.84 19.59
N ALA A 79 -6.66 -9.59 18.39
CA ALA A 79 -5.85 -8.97 17.32
C ALA A 79 -5.48 -7.50 17.58
N PHE A 80 -6.01 -6.87 18.65
CA PHE A 80 -5.51 -5.55 19.11
C PHE A 80 -4.10 -5.64 19.69
N THR A 81 -3.69 -6.81 20.19
CA THR A 81 -2.33 -7.02 20.75
C THR A 81 -1.45 -7.79 19.78
N ALA A 82 -0.14 -7.66 19.93
CA ALA A 82 0.83 -8.36 19.08
C ALA A 82 0.74 -9.89 19.26
N GLU A 83 0.54 -10.31 20.50
CA GLU A 83 0.47 -11.72 20.90
C GLU A 83 -0.79 -12.42 20.38
N GLY A 84 -1.85 -11.66 20.15
CA GLY A 84 -3.14 -12.20 19.68
C GLY A 84 -3.25 -12.24 18.15
N ARG A 85 -2.30 -11.68 17.42
CA ARG A 85 -2.23 -11.77 15.95
C ARG A 85 -1.41 -12.97 15.51
N ASP A 86 -1.90 -13.72 14.52
CA ASP A 86 -1.08 -14.69 13.82
C ASP A 86 -0.01 -14.01 12.95
N SER A 87 0.86 -14.79 12.33
CA SER A 87 1.97 -14.27 11.51
C SER A 87 1.50 -13.48 10.29
N LEU A 88 0.40 -13.90 9.66
CA LEU A 88 -0.16 -13.20 8.51
C LEU A 88 -0.82 -11.89 8.93
N GLN A 89 -1.65 -11.90 9.95
CA GLN A 89 -2.25 -10.70 10.54
C GLN A 89 -1.18 -9.69 10.98
N THR A 90 -0.09 -10.16 11.58
CA THR A 90 1.05 -9.33 11.96
C THR A 90 1.70 -8.69 10.74
N ALA A 91 1.90 -9.45 9.66
CA ALA A 91 2.48 -8.90 8.42
C ALA A 91 1.59 -7.83 7.76
N TYR A 92 0.26 -8.02 7.77
CA TYR A 92 -0.71 -7.01 7.35
C TYR A 92 -0.62 -5.76 8.21
N PHE A 93 -0.67 -5.95 9.51
CA PHE A 93 -0.67 -4.84 10.49
C PHE A 93 0.62 -4.01 10.41
N ASP A 94 1.76 -4.67 10.40
CA ASP A 94 3.06 -3.98 10.40
C ASP A 94 3.28 -3.21 9.10
N PHE A 95 2.88 -3.76 7.96
CA PHE A 95 2.94 -3.03 6.70
C PHE A 95 2.01 -1.81 6.72
N THR A 96 0.76 -1.99 7.15
CA THR A 96 -0.24 -0.91 7.23
C THR A 96 0.22 0.20 8.17
N ARG A 97 0.65 -0.17 9.38
CA ARG A 97 1.17 0.78 10.38
C ARG A 97 2.34 1.59 9.85
N ARG A 98 3.33 0.91 9.26
CA ARG A 98 4.52 1.55 8.70
C ARG A 98 4.17 2.54 7.61
N LEU A 99 3.33 2.15 6.67
CA LEU A 99 2.95 3.01 5.55
C LEU A 99 2.13 4.22 6.00
N LEU A 100 1.22 4.04 6.97
CA LEU A 100 0.46 5.14 7.56
C LEU A 100 1.35 6.10 8.35
N GLN A 101 2.29 5.58 9.15
CA GLN A 101 3.24 6.40 9.91
C GLN A 101 4.14 7.21 8.97
N TRP A 102 4.67 6.59 7.91
CA TRP A 102 5.45 7.29 6.90
C TRP A 102 4.63 8.35 6.16
N ARG A 103 3.36 8.05 5.83
CA ARG A 103 2.46 9.00 5.18
C ARG A 103 2.17 10.21 6.06
N LYS A 104 2.10 10.04 7.37
CA LYS A 104 1.82 11.12 8.32
C LYS A 104 2.87 12.22 8.21
N GLY A 105 2.44 13.43 7.87
CA GLY A 105 3.33 14.58 7.67
C GLY A 105 4.09 14.57 6.33
N ASN A 106 3.82 13.63 5.42
CA ASN A 106 4.41 13.64 4.08
C ASN A 106 3.63 14.58 3.16
N THR A 107 4.14 15.80 2.97
CA THR A 107 3.52 16.85 2.16
C THR A 107 3.37 16.46 0.69
N ALA A 108 4.25 15.60 0.16
CA ALA A 108 4.10 15.10 -1.21
C ALA A 108 2.79 14.34 -1.38
N LEU A 109 2.34 13.60 -0.35
CA LEU A 109 1.13 12.79 -0.40
C LEU A 109 -0.14 13.55 -0.04
N SER A 110 -0.06 14.57 0.83
CA SER A 110 -1.22 15.39 1.21
C SER A 110 -1.52 16.50 0.21
N GLU A 111 -0.50 17.17 -0.30
CA GLU A 111 -0.62 18.41 -1.10
C GLU A 111 0.04 18.31 -2.49
N GLY A 112 0.92 17.32 -2.66
CA GLY A 112 1.79 17.22 -3.83
C GLY A 112 1.04 16.95 -5.13
N LYS A 113 1.62 17.47 -6.22
CA LYS A 113 1.20 17.17 -7.59
C LYS A 113 1.44 15.69 -7.90
N LEU A 114 0.52 15.07 -8.62
CA LEU A 114 0.70 13.74 -9.19
C LEU A 114 1.23 13.86 -10.62
N THR A 115 2.35 13.21 -10.89
CA THR A 115 2.84 12.91 -12.24
C THR A 115 2.77 11.41 -12.43
N GLN A 116 2.14 10.93 -13.50
CA GLN A 116 1.98 9.50 -13.74
C GLN A 116 2.33 9.16 -15.19
N PHE A 117 2.80 7.94 -15.38
CA PHE A 117 3.19 7.42 -16.69
C PHE A 117 2.25 6.29 -17.11
N THR A 118 2.11 6.13 -18.40
CA THR A 118 1.39 4.97 -18.96
C THR A 118 2.08 3.69 -18.52
N VAL A 119 1.29 2.69 -18.10
CA VAL A 119 1.81 1.38 -17.71
C VAL A 119 2.57 0.74 -18.88
N GLN A 120 3.83 0.39 -18.65
CA GLN A 120 4.67 -0.29 -19.65
C GLN A 120 5.10 -1.67 -19.13
N ASN A 121 4.90 -2.69 -19.92
CA ASN A 121 5.26 -4.08 -19.58
C ASN A 121 4.71 -4.56 -18.23
N GLY A 122 3.55 -4.00 -17.80
CA GLY A 122 2.93 -4.30 -16.52
C GLY A 122 3.56 -3.61 -15.32
N VAL A 123 4.46 -2.66 -15.54
CA VAL A 123 5.02 -1.80 -14.49
C VAL A 123 4.35 -0.43 -14.55
N TYR A 124 3.87 0.03 -13.41
CA TYR A 124 3.29 1.35 -13.24
C TYR A 124 4.23 2.25 -12.42
N VAL A 125 4.50 3.43 -12.96
CA VAL A 125 5.37 4.44 -12.35
C VAL A 125 4.59 5.74 -12.18
N TYR A 126 4.68 6.33 -11.01
CA TYR A 126 4.15 7.68 -10.75
C TYR A 126 4.94 8.36 -9.65
N ALA A 127 4.83 9.68 -9.61
CA ALA A 127 5.46 10.51 -8.58
C ALA A 127 4.45 11.43 -7.89
N ARG A 128 4.72 11.72 -6.63
CA ARG A 128 4.07 12.76 -5.84
C ARG A 128 5.11 13.80 -5.44
N THR A 129 4.88 15.04 -5.78
CA THR A 129 5.88 16.11 -5.57
C THR A 129 5.25 17.33 -4.90
N SER A 130 5.78 17.70 -3.75
CA SER A 130 5.53 18.97 -3.08
C SER A 130 6.79 19.88 -3.14
N LYS A 131 6.71 21.04 -2.51
CA LYS A 131 7.86 21.95 -2.39
C LYS A 131 9.05 21.27 -1.69
N ASP A 132 8.78 20.50 -0.65
CA ASP A 132 9.79 20.02 0.30
C ASP A 132 10.03 18.51 0.21
N ARG A 133 9.19 17.79 -0.55
CA ARG A 133 9.28 16.33 -0.61
C ARG A 133 8.94 15.78 -1.99
N HIS A 134 9.60 14.70 -2.35
CA HIS A 134 9.38 14.01 -3.61
C HIS A 134 9.34 12.51 -3.37
N VAL A 135 8.32 11.84 -3.90
CA VAL A 135 8.11 10.40 -3.76
C VAL A 135 7.87 9.81 -5.12
N VAL A 136 8.59 8.75 -5.48
CA VAL A 136 8.32 7.94 -6.68
C VAL A 136 7.86 6.56 -6.25
N VAL A 137 6.77 6.09 -6.84
CA VAL A 137 6.23 4.74 -6.60
C VAL A 137 6.31 3.95 -7.89
N ILE A 138 6.84 2.73 -7.79
CA ILE A 138 6.96 1.78 -8.88
C ILE A 138 6.30 0.49 -8.45
N ILE A 139 5.37 -0.02 -9.26
CA ILE A 139 4.61 -1.25 -8.97
C ILE A 139 4.72 -2.21 -10.14
N ASN A 140 5.24 -3.40 -9.90
CA ASN A 140 5.21 -4.51 -10.84
C ASN A 140 3.89 -5.29 -10.68
N GLY A 141 2.95 -5.13 -11.61
CA GLY A 141 1.69 -5.86 -11.62
C GLY A 141 1.79 -7.31 -12.14
N LYS A 142 2.99 -7.76 -12.54
CA LYS A 142 3.22 -9.10 -13.10
C LYS A 142 3.71 -10.09 -12.04
N LYS A 143 3.56 -11.38 -12.35
CA LYS A 143 4.01 -12.49 -11.50
C LYS A 143 5.44 -12.95 -11.78
N ASP A 144 6.18 -12.19 -12.56
CA ASP A 144 7.58 -12.39 -12.93
C ASP A 144 8.37 -11.11 -12.62
N THR A 145 9.69 -11.25 -12.46
CA THR A 145 10.61 -10.13 -12.27
C THR A 145 10.59 -9.20 -13.46
N ARG A 146 10.60 -7.90 -13.22
CA ARG A 146 10.66 -6.86 -14.24
C ARG A 146 11.85 -5.94 -14.01
N THR A 147 12.60 -5.70 -15.07
CA THR A 147 13.63 -4.67 -15.09
C THR A 147 13.07 -3.41 -15.74
N LEU A 148 13.26 -2.28 -15.10
CA LEU A 148 12.80 -0.98 -15.55
C LEU A 148 13.98 -0.08 -15.84
N ASN A 149 14.07 0.43 -17.06
CA ASN A 149 15.04 1.46 -17.41
C ASN A 149 14.52 2.83 -16.97
N LEU A 150 15.21 3.46 -16.02
CA LEU A 150 14.80 4.70 -15.40
C LEU A 150 15.02 5.94 -16.27
N SER A 151 15.76 5.83 -17.37
CA SER A 151 15.98 6.94 -18.29
C SER A 151 14.67 7.48 -18.88
N HIS A 152 13.67 6.61 -19.04
CA HIS A 152 12.33 7.00 -19.53
C HIS A 152 11.52 7.83 -18.51
N TYR A 153 11.96 7.89 -17.26
CA TYR A 153 11.28 8.53 -16.15
C TYR A 153 12.17 9.60 -15.49
N SER A 154 13.22 10.04 -16.19
CA SER A 154 14.25 10.94 -15.63
C SER A 154 13.68 12.23 -15.02
N GLU A 155 12.54 12.72 -15.53
CA GLU A 155 11.86 13.92 -15.02
C GLU A 155 11.35 13.76 -13.57
N VAL A 156 11.16 12.53 -13.07
CA VAL A 156 10.69 12.26 -11.70
C VAL A 156 11.76 11.64 -10.81
N PHE A 157 13.00 11.51 -11.28
CA PHE A 157 14.13 11.00 -10.50
C PHE A 157 15.16 12.14 -10.24
N PRO A 158 15.03 12.88 -9.13
CA PRO A 158 15.91 14.01 -8.85
C PRO A 158 17.35 13.61 -8.49
N SER A 159 17.56 12.36 -8.09
CA SER A 159 18.88 11.80 -7.79
C SER A 159 18.92 10.31 -8.13
N LYS A 160 20.10 9.68 -8.02
CA LYS A 160 20.30 8.24 -8.17
C LYS A 160 20.27 7.48 -6.84
N THR A 161 19.83 8.14 -5.77
CA THR A 161 19.72 7.55 -4.43
C THR A 161 18.42 8.01 -3.78
N ALA A 162 17.78 7.14 -3.06
CA ALA A 162 16.58 7.41 -2.27
C ALA A 162 16.48 6.44 -1.10
N TYR A 163 15.57 6.71 -0.18
CA TYR A 163 15.14 5.74 0.81
C TYR A 163 13.93 4.96 0.27
N ASP A 164 14.05 3.64 0.19
CA ASP A 164 12.90 2.80 -0.16
C ASP A 164 12.09 2.48 1.09
N VAL A 165 10.90 3.05 1.17
CA VAL A 165 9.97 2.90 2.29
C VAL A 165 9.45 1.48 2.42
N PHE A 166 9.33 0.74 1.29
CA PHE A 166 8.85 -0.63 1.30
C PHE A 166 9.86 -1.58 1.95
N SER A 167 11.10 -1.55 1.50
CA SER A 167 12.19 -2.38 2.05
C SER A 167 12.82 -1.80 3.32
N GLN A 168 12.57 -0.53 3.64
CA GLN A 168 13.18 0.23 4.75
C GLN A 168 14.70 0.35 4.62
N GLN A 169 15.21 0.47 3.42
CA GLN A 169 16.65 0.58 3.15
C GLN A 169 16.97 1.78 2.26
N PRO A 170 18.13 2.39 2.43
CA PRO A 170 18.69 3.27 1.41
C PRO A 170 18.94 2.47 0.14
N MET A 171 18.63 3.04 -0.99
CA MET A 171 18.75 2.42 -2.30
C MET A 171 19.50 3.35 -3.26
N SER A 172 20.31 2.75 -4.12
CA SER A 172 20.98 3.43 -5.23
C SER A 172 20.86 2.62 -6.51
N TRP A 173 20.90 3.30 -7.64
CA TRP A 173 20.82 2.68 -8.97
C TRP A 173 21.65 3.45 -9.98
N ASP A 174 22.00 2.83 -11.11
CA ASP A 174 22.63 3.54 -12.23
C ASP A 174 21.60 3.89 -13.31
N LYS A 175 21.16 2.95 -14.11
CA LYS A 175 20.20 3.16 -15.19
C LYS A 175 18.91 2.33 -15.04
N GLU A 176 19.00 1.25 -14.30
CA GLU A 176 17.94 0.27 -14.20
C GLU A 176 17.68 -0.13 -12.75
N VAL A 177 16.44 -0.53 -12.48
CA VAL A 177 16.03 -1.18 -11.25
C VAL A 177 15.30 -2.47 -11.58
N SER A 178 15.47 -3.48 -10.73
CA SER A 178 14.74 -4.75 -10.82
C SER A 178 13.68 -4.81 -9.75
N LEU A 179 12.46 -5.20 -10.15
CA LEU A 179 11.33 -5.42 -9.26
C LEU A 179 10.98 -6.90 -9.23
N GLU A 180 10.95 -7.46 -8.05
CA GLU A 180 10.45 -8.80 -7.80
C GLU A 180 9.05 -9.03 -8.39
N PRO A 181 8.59 -10.28 -8.56
CA PRO A 181 7.21 -10.57 -8.89
C PRO A 181 6.25 -9.84 -7.96
N ARG A 182 5.30 -9.07 -8.54
CA ARG A 182 4.37 -8.21 -7.78
C ARG A 182 5.07 -7.26 -6.82
N GLY A 183 6.33 -6.90 -7.11
CA GLY A 183 7.16 -6.03 -6.29
C GLY A 183 6.65 -4.61 -6.24
N ILE A 184 7.00 -3.94 -5.14
CA ILE A 184 6.69 -2.54 -4.89
C ILE A 184 7.99 -1.86 -4.50
N MET A 185 8.17 -0.65 -4.99
CA MET A 185 9.26 0.24 -4.58
C MET A 185 8.66 1.62 -4.31
N ILE A 186 8.93 2.18 -3.14
CA ILE A 186 8.43 3.48 -2.72
C ILE A 186 9.65 4.33 -2.38
N LEU A 187 10.12 5.09 -3.33
CA LEU A 187 11.34 5.88 -3.24
C LEU A 187 11.02 7.27 -2.68
N ASP A 188 11.53 7.56 -1.51
CA ASP A 188 11.38 8.83 -0.81
C ASP A 188 12.69 9.62 -0.94
N PHE A 189 12.60 10.74 -1.64
CA PHE A 189 13.70 11.70 -1.81
C PHE A 189 13.51 12.81 -0.80
N LEU A 190 14.26 12.76 0.28
CA LEU A 190 14.36 13.86 1.23
C LEU A 190 15.16 14.98 0.56
N LYS A 191 14.58 16.18 0.52
CA LYS A 191 15.27 17.38 0.08
C LYS A 191 16.03 18.02 1.24
#